data_a1a253b8c7edc30760d27a12bce041a4
#
_entry.id   a1a253b8c7edc30760d27a12bce041a4
#
_cell.length_a   1.000
_cell.length_b   1.000
_cell.length_c   1.000
_cell.angle_alpha   90.00
_cell.angle_beta   90.00
_cell.angle_gamma   90.00
#
_symmetry.space_group_name_H-M   'P 1'
#
loop_
_entity.id
_entity.type
_entity.pdbx_description
1 polymer ?
#
loop_
_entity_poly.entity_id
_entity_poly.type
_entity_poly.pdbx_seq_one_letter_code
_entity_poly.pdbx_strand_id
1 'polypeptide(L)'
;MNNNFRIYRYILIATATAVLAAQSLRAQSDNHVSVPLTDPTRPVTLRAHLLNGSITVKGADVKEVIVDAKTRGGEESGRNSRADGMKHIPMTSTGLNIEADNNQVRISTDSIQRTVDLTITVPVHTSCSLHTVNDGNIFVSGVDGELDVNDVNGEVDLKNIGGSVVAHALNGHVVVTFNRVDPTKSMAFSSLNGDIDVTFPPDLKATVSMRTDNGEVYSDFDVKLQPNSQTQTVEESRGKNGKYVLKVDKNVKGTINGGGQDIQFKNFNGNIYIRRTGARQ
;
A
#
# COMPACT_ATOMS: atom_id res chain seq x y z
N MET A 1 -32.12 1.19 76.57
CA MET A 1 -31.67 0.04 75.81
C MET A 1 -31.97 0.33 74.32
N ASN A 2 -30.90 0.37 73.49
CA ASN A 2 -30.85 0.24 72.09
C ASN A 2 -31.38 1.32 71.12
N ASN A 3 -30.57 2.36 70.95
CA ASN A 3 -30.70 3.29 69.81
C ASN A 3 -29.53 3.26 68.89
N ASN A 4 -28.62 2.25 68.97
CA ASN A 4 -27.37 2.21 68.19
C ASN A 4 -27.43 1.32 66.97
N PHE A 5 -28.59 0.75 66.57
CA PHE A 5 -28.71 -0.19 65.46
C PHE A 5 -29.15 0.44 64.11
N ARG A 6 -29.54 1.74 64.14
CA ARG A 6 -30.05 2.39 62.91
C ARG A 6 -29.02 3.18 62.11
N ILE A 7 -27.84 3.47 62.67
CA ILE A 7 -26.82 4.31 62.01
C ILE A 7 -25.92 3.52 61.07
N TYR A 8 -25.74 2.22 61.31
CA TYR A 8 -24.88 1.38 60.45
C TYR A 8 -25.50 0.95 59.11
N ARG A 9 -26.82 1.15 58.91
CA ARG A 9 -27.49 0.76 57.64
C ARG A 9 -27.41 1.83 56.54
N TYR A 10 -27.05 3.05 56.85
CA TYR A 10 -26.97 4.14 55.87
C TYR A 10 -25.55 4.39 55.38
N ILE A 11 -24.51 3.86 56.03
CA ILE A 11 -23.11 4.03 55.60
C ILE A 11 -22.71 2.98 54.56
N LEU A 12 -23.41 1.86 54.44
CA LEU A 12 -23.11 0.77 53.52
C LEU A 12 -23.78 0.93 52.13
N ILE A 13 -24.64 1.92 51.92
CA ILE A 13 -25.30 2.19 50.63
C ILE A 13 -24.64 3.34 49.88
N ALA A 14 -23.82 4.15 50.55
CA ALA A 14 -23.15 5.30 49.92
C ALA A 14 -21.82 4.98 49.28
N THR A 15 -21.25 3.77 49.43
CA THR A 15 -19.95 3.38 48.83
C THR A 15 -20.08 2.49 47.59
N ALA A 16 -21.29 2.08 47.21
CA ALA A 16 -21.51 1.23 46.02
C ALA A 16 -21.81 2.01 44.72
N THR A 17 -22.01 3.32 44.79
CA THR A 17 -22.40 4.15 43.63
C THR A 17 -21.25 4.99 43.04
N ALA A 18 -20.02 4.88 43.51
CA ALA A 18 -18.89 5.68 43.07
C ALA A 18 -17.89 4.93 42.17
N VAL A 19 -18.13 3.68 41.76
CA VAL A 19 -17.18 2.89 40.94
C VAL A 19 -17.65 2.69 39.48
N LEU A 20 -18.79 3.24 39.07
CA LEU A 20 -19.34 3.00 37.73
C LEU A 20 -19.34 4.23 36.84
N ALA A 21 -18.33 5.10 36.89
CA ALA A 21 -18.24 6.26 36.02
C ALA A 21 -16.79 6.65 35.63
N ALA A 22 -15.96 5.65 35.46
CA ALA A 22 -14.65 5.86 34.78
C ALA A 22 -14.54 4.98 33.53
N GLN A 23 -15.61 4.88 32.77
CA GLN A 23 -15.41 4.66 31.32
C GLN A 23 -14.89 5.98 30.78
N SER A 24 -13.55 6.06 30.67
CA SER A 24 -12.90 7.10 29.90
C SER A 24 -13.58 7.16 28.53
N LEU A 25 -14.40 8.19 28.31
CA LEU A 25 -14.62 8.71 26.98
C LEU A 25 -13.21 9.05 26.46
N ARG A 26 -12.57 8.11 25.78
CA ARG A 26 -11.54 8.47 24.82
C ARG A 26 -12.30 9.31 23.81
N ALA A 27 -12.04 10.59 23.83
CA ALA A 27 -12.40 11.44 22.72
C ALA A 27 -11.81 10.76 21.50
N GLN A 28 -12.66 10.14 20.69
CA GLN A 28 -12.31 9.56 19.41
C GLN A 28 -11.87 10.79 18.60
N SER A 29 -10.60 10.90 18.28
CA SER A 29 -10.16 11.95 17.37
C SER A 29 -10.97 11.75 16.09
N ASP A 30 -11.50 12.80 15.48
CA ASP A 30 -12.34 12.76 14.28
C ASP A 30 -11.69 12.06 13.07
N ASN A 31 -10.51 11.54 13.22
CA ASN A 31 -9.66 10.92 12.21
C ASN A 31 -9.45 9.40 12.39
N HIS A 32 -10.08 8.77 13.38
CA HIS A 32 -9.97 7.33 13.65
C HIS A 32 -11.31 6.65 13.40
N VAL A 33 -11.37 5.73 12.45
CA VAL A 33 -12.58 5.01 12.06
C VAL A 33 -12.34 3.51 12.12
N SER A 34 -13.14 2.79 12.89
CA SER A 34 -13.20 1.32 12.88
C SER A 34 -14.33 0.87 11.97
N VAL A 35 -14.00 0.02 11.00
CA VAL A 35 -14.92 -0.53 10.01
C VAL A 35 -15.12 -2.01 10.30
N PRO A 36 -16.30 -2.41 10.83
CA PRO A 36 -16.58 -3.81 11.12
C PRO A 36 -16.68 -4.62 9.82
N LEU A 37 -16.15 -5.83 9.84
CA LEU A 37 -16.26 -6.77 8.71
C LEU A 37 -17.56 -7.57 8.83
N THR A 38 -18.19 -7.86 7.70
CA THR A 38 -19.40 -8.70 7.64
C THR A 38 -19.11 -10.13 8.10
N ASP A 39 -17.95 -10.66 7.72
CA ASP A 39 -17.47 -11.98 8.14
C ASP A 39 -15.93 -11.93 8.36
N PRO A 40 -15.45 -11.81 9.60
CA PRO A 40 -14.03 -11.72 9.91
C PRO A 40 -13.22 -12.99 9.55
N THR A 41 -13.87 -14.09 9.19
CA THR A 41 -13.20 -15.36 8.81
C THR A 41 -12.88 -15.42 7.32
N ARG A 42 -13.43 -14.51 6.51
CA ARG A 42 -13.22 -14.45 5.08
C ARG A 42 -12.17 -13.39 4.71
N PRO A 43 -11.44 -13.57 3.61
CA PRO A 43 -10.52 -12.56 3.11
C PRO A 43 -11.19 -11.20 2.89
N VAL A 44 -10.44 -10.15 3.14
CA VAL A 44 -10.87 -8.76 2.95
C VAL A 44 -10.36 -8.23 1.61
N THR A 45 -11.12 -7.35 0.98
CA THR A 45 -10.66 -6.57 -0.16
C THR A 45 -10.65 -5.09 0.24
N LEU A 46 -9.46 -4.50 0.27
CA LEU A 46 -9.26 -3.07 0.51
C LEU A 46 -9.01 -2.35 -0.81
N ARG A 47 -9.71 -1.25 -1.05
CA ARG A 47 -9.43 -0.31 -2.14
C ARG A 47 -9.23 1.08 -1.55
N ALA A 48 -8.06 1.67 -1.75
CA ALA A 48 -7.78 3.02 -1.29
C ALA A 48 -7.22 3.87 -2.43
N HIS A 49 -7.83 5.03 -2.63
CA HIS A 49 -7.44 5.96 -3.68
C HIS A 49 -7.29 7.37 -3.09
N LEU A 50 -6.10 7.95 -3.26
CA LEU A 50 -5.79 9.33 -2.89
C LEU A 50 -5.29 10.13 -4.09
N LEU A 51 -5.68 11.39 -4.18
CA LEU A 51 -5.06 12.34 -5.10
C LEU A 51 -3.77 12.90 -4.52
N ASN A 52 -3.76 13.21 -3.22
CA ASN A 52 -2.59 13.78 -2.53
C ASN A 52 -2.43 13.13 -1.15
N GLY A 53 -1.25 12.57 -0.88
CA GLY A 53 -0.89 11.98 0.39
C GLY A 53 -0.46 10.53 0.32
N SER A 54 0.01 9.99 1.43
CA SER A 54 0.55 8.64 1.54
C SER A 54 -0.50 7.63 2.00
N ILE A 55 -0.35 6.39 1.54
CA ILE A 55 -1.13 5.24 1.99
C ILE A 55 -0.19 4.26 2.70
N THR A 56 -0.45 4.02 3.99
CA THR A 56 0.25 2.99 4.76
C THR A 56 -0.74 1.89 5.14
N VAL A 57 -0.49 0.64 4.72
CA VAL A 57 -1.30 -0.52 5.08
C VAL A 57 -0.47 -1.47 5.95
N LYS A 58 -1.04 -1.92 7.06
CA LYS A 58 -0.42 -2.86 8.00
C LYS A 58 -1.32 -4.06 8.21
N GLY A 59 -0.84 -5.24 7.85
CA GLY A 59 -1.48 -6.51 8.19
C GLY A 59 -1.27 -6.84 9.67
N ALA A 60 -2.34 -7.17 10.38
CA ALA A 60 -2.32 -7.53 11.79
C ALA A 60 -3.38 -8.59 12.11
N ASP A 61 -3.29 -9.21 13.28
CA ASP A 61 -4.33 -10.12 13.78
C ASP A 61 -5.50 -9.31 14.36
N VAL A 62 -6.30 -8.75 13.45
CA VAL A 62 -7.49 -7.94 13.77
C VAL A 62 -8.71 -8.49 13.05
N LYS A 63 -9.92 -8.18 13.56
CA LYS A 63 -11.19 -8.61 12.98
C LYS A 63 -12.01 -7.48 12.35
N GLU A 64 -11.37 -6.35 12.16
CA GLU A 64 -11.95 -5.12 11.59
C GLU A 64 -10.91 -4.39 10.79
N VAL A 65 -11.32 -3.44 9.97
CA VAL A 65 -10.40 -2.52 9.30
C VAL A 65 -10.37 -1.21 10.08
N ILE A 66 -9.17 -0.81 10.52
CA ILE A 66 -8.97 0.41 11.29
C ILE A 66 -8.32 1.43 10.36
N VAL A 67 -8.93 2.61 10.26
CA VAL A 67 -8.48 3.70 9.38
C VAL A 67 -8.15 4.91 10.23
N ASP A 68 -6.91 5.34 10.17
CA ASP A 68 -6.42 6.58 10.76
C ASP A 68 -6.05 7.54 9.63
N ALA A 69 -6.68 8.72 9.61
CA ALA A 69 -6.43 9.75 8.61
C ALA A 69 -5.82 11.00 9.24
N LYS A 70 -4.74 11.51 8.67
CA LYS A 70 -4.07 12.72 9.11
C LYS A 70 -3.92 13.69 7.95
N THR A 71 -4.43 14.91 8.11
CA THR A 71 -4.24 15.99 7.11
C THR A 71 -2.88 16.66 7.32
N ARG A 72 -2.09 16.81 6.25
CA ARG A 72 -0.88 17.65 6.26
C ARG A 72 -1.27 19.09 6.00
N GLY A 73 -0.69 20.05 6.75
CA GLY A 73 -0.78 21.48 6.43
C GLY A 73 -2.12 22.14 6.76
N GLY A 74 -2.80 21.75 7.85
CA GLY A 74 -4.09 22.34 8.26
C GLY A 74 -4.02 23.66 9.05
N GLU A 75 -2.87 24.30 9.29
CA GLU A 75 -2.79 25.45 10.20
C GLU A 75 -2.30 26.79 9.61
N GLU A 76 -1.91 26.87 8.35
CA GLU A 76 -1.56 28.15 7.73
C GLU A 76 -2.33 28.43 6.44
N SER A 77 -3.64 28.56 6.53
CA SER A 77 -4.34 29.44 5.59
C SER A 77 -3.90 30.85 5.88
N GLY A 78 -3.10 31.42 4.97
CA GLY A 78 -2.56 32.74 5.09
C GLY A 78 -3.61 33.72 5.61
N ARG A 79 -3.21 34.60 6.55
CA ARG A 79 -4.03 35.68 7.10
C ARG A 79 -4.78 36.38 5.97
N ASN A 80 -6.03 36.05 5.84
CA ASN A 80 -6.92 36.72 4.89
C ASN A 80 -7.12 38.11 5.46
N SER A 81 -6.55 39.14 4.82
CA SER A 81 -6.61 40.55 5.28
C SER A 81 -8.06 41.04 5.46
N ARG A 82 -9.06 40.34 4.90
CA ARG A 82 -10.47 40.60 5.14
C ARG A 82 -11.05 40.00 6.42
N ALA A 83 -10.27 39.13 7.11
CA ALA A 83 -10.69 38.46 8.33
C ALA A 83 -10.03 39.11 9.59
N ASP A 84 -9.46 40.29 9.45
CA ASP A 84 -8.82 40.98 10.56
C ASP A 84 -9.85 41.28 11.68
N GLY A 85 -9.59 40.79 12.87
CA GLY A 85 -10.51 40.85 14.00
C GLY A 85 -11.55 39.75 14.11
N MET A 86 -11.62 38.78 13.15
CA MET A 86 -12.52 37.64 13.21
C MET A 86 -11.82 36.40 13.80
N LYS A 87 -12.58 35.61 14.57
CA LYS A 87 -12.11 34.33 15.08
C LYS A 87 -12.16 33.28 13.96
N HIS A 88 -11.01 32.71 13.59
CA HIS A 88 -10.95 31.59 12.67
C HIS A 88 -11.65 30.35 13.29
N ILE A 89 -12.61 29.76 12.58
CA ILE A 89 -13.23 28.49 12.93
C ILE A 89 -12.58 27.42 12.04
N PRO A 90 -11.70 26.57 12.58
CA PRO A 90 -11.07 25.55 11.78
C PRO A 90 -12.12 24.50 11.34
N MET A 91 -12.22 24.27 10.04
CA MET A 91 -13.00 23.16 9.49
C MET A 91 -12.07 21.96 9.33
N THR A 92 -12.13 21.00 10.24
CA THR A 92 -11.21 19.86 10.36
C THR A 92 -11.63 18.64 9.53
N SER A 93 -12.63 18.74 8.66
CA SER A 93 -13.06 17.62 7.83
C SER A 93 -11.92 17.14 6.91
N THR A 94 -11.53 15.87 7.02
CA THR A 94 -10.53 15.23 6.13
C THR A 94 -11.06 15.03 4.70
N GLY A 95 -12.38 15.15 4.47
CA GLY A 95 -13.02 14.79 3.21
C GLY A 95 -12.92 13.29 2.91
N LEU A 96 -12.74 12.46 3.95
CA LEU A 96 -12.60 11.02 3.82
C LEU A 96 -13.98 10.38 3.61
N ASN A 97 -14.10 9.58 2.56
CA ASN A 97 -15.25 8.72 2.30
C ASN A 97 -14.84 7.26 2.51
N ILE A 98 -15.57 6.56 3.36
CA ILE A 98 -15.33 5.13 3.66
C ILE A 98 -16.64 4.38 3.44
N GLU A 99 -16.62 3.43 2.53
CA GLU A 99 -17.72 2.52 2.23
C GLU A 99 -17.31 1.09 2.53
N ALA A 100 -18.19 0.32 3.14
CA ALA A 100 -17.94 -1.09 3.44
C ALA A 100 -19.17 -1.93 3.08
N ASP A 101 -18.95 -2.97 2.29
CA ASP A 101 -19.96 -3.96 1.94
C ASP A 101 -19.29 -5.33 1.69
N ASN A 102 -19.83 -6.41 2.25
CA ASN A 102 -19.39 -7.79 2.02
C ASN A 102 -17.87 -8.00 2.11
N ASN A 103 -17.24 -7.53 3.18
CA ASN A 103 -15.77 -7.53 3.38
C ASN A 103 -14.98 -6.74 2.31
N GLN A 104 -15.63 -5.91 1.53
CA GLN A 104 -14.98 -4.96 0.64
C GLN A 104 -15.01 -3.58 1.31
N VAL A 105 -13.85 -3.02 1.56
CA VAL A 105 -13.70 -1.68 2.14
C VAL A 105 -13.11 -0.75 1.08
N ARG A 106 -13.78 0.35 0.82
CA ARG A 106 -13.40 1.38 -0.14
C ARG A 106 -13.13 2.68 0.59
N ILE A 107 -11.97 3.27 0.34
CA ILE A 107 -11.52 4.50 0.99
C ILE A 107 -11.11 5.48 -0.11
N SER A 108 -11.66 6.69 -0.08
CA SER A 108 -11.31 7.77 -1.00
C SER A 108 -11.38 9.12 -0.31
N THR A 109 -10.76 10.13 -0.93
CA THR A 109 -10.88 11.52 -0.48
C THR A 109 -11.48 12.37 -1.58
N ASP A 110 -12.44 13.24 -1.21
CA ASP A 110 -13.08 14.16 -2.16
C ASP A 110 -12.32 15.49 -2.28
N SER A 111 -11.28 15.69 -1.46
CA SER A 111 -10.55 16.96 -1.42
C SER A 111 -9.34 16.97 -2.35
N ILE A 112 -9.39 17.77 -3.39
CA ILE A 112 -8.27 18.02 -4.31
C ILE A 112 -7.20 18.92 -3.66
N GLN A 113 -7.56 19.73 -2.66
CA GLN A 113 -6.70 20.76 -2.07
C GLN A 113 -6.00 20.32 -0.77
N ARG A 114 -6.28 19.14 -0.27
CA ARG A 114 -5.72 18.67 1.00
C ARG A 114 -4.88 17.43 0.78
N THR A 115 -3.72 17.41 1.39
CA THR A 115 -2.88 16.21 1.47
C THR A 115 -3.31 15.41 2.70
N VAL A 116 -3.74 14.18 2.51
CA VAL A 116 -4.21 13.29 3.58
C VAL A 116 -3.35 12.03 3.63
N ASP A 117 -2.72 11.78 4.75
CA ASP A 117 -2.02 10.53 5.01
C ASP A 117 -2.95 9.52 5.67
N LEU A 118 -3.08 8.35 5.06
CA LEU A 118 -3.85 7.23 5.58
C LEU A 118 -2.94 6.19 6.21
N THR A 119 -3.28 5.75 7.42
CA THR A 119 -2.76 4.53 8.02
C THR A 119 -3.91 3.56 8.22
N ILE A 120 -3.84 2.40 7.54
CA ILE A 120 -4.92 1.42 7.52
C ILE A 120 -4.39 0.12 8.10
N THR A 121 -4.99 -0.35 9.19
CA THR A 121 -4.70 -1.67 9.76
C THR A 121 -5.76 -2.64 9.30
N VAL A 122 -5.34 -3.77 8.72
CA VAL A 122 -6.22 -4.78 8.11
C VAL A 122 -5.89 -6.18 8.62
N PRO A 123 -6.80 -7.15 8.53
CA PRO A 123 -6.47 -8.55 8.71
C PRO A 123 -5.35 -9.00 7.76
N VAL A 124 -4.51 -9.95 8.18
CA VAL A 124 -3.37 -10.44 7.37
C VAL A 124 -3.82 -10.91 5.99
N HIS A 125 -4.95 -11.64 5.91
CA HIS A 125 -5.50 -12.13 4.63
C HIS A 125 -6.35 -11.05 3.95
N THR A 126 -5.68 -10.04 3.40
CA THR A 126 -6.33 -8.91 2.71
C THR A 126 -5.71 -8.72 1.33
N SER A 127 -6.55 -8.64 0.30
CA SER A 127 -6.16 -8.18 -1.02
C SER A 127 -6.33 -6.67 -1.11
N CYS A 128 -5.34 -5.97 -1.66
CA CYS A 128 -5.32 -4.51 -1.70
C CYS A 128 -5.22 -3.97 -3.12
N SER A 129 -6.04 -2.96 -3.45
CA SER A 129 -5.87 -2.11 -4.63
C SER A 129 -5.62 -0.68 -4.15
N LEU A 130 -4.38 -0.21 -4.29
CA LEU A 130 -3.91 1.05 -3.71
C LEU A 130 -3.43 1.98 -4.82
N HIS A 131 -3.90 3.21 -4.80
CA HIS A 131 -3.54 4.20 -5.80
C HIS A 131 -3.32 5.57 -5.16
N THR A 132 -2.17 6.20 -5.45
CA THR A 132 -1.91 7.60 -5.11
C THR A 132 -1.26 8.34 -6.29
N VAL A 133 -1.44 9.67 -6.34
CA VAL A 133 -0.97 10.48 -7.46
C VAL A 133 0.13 11.44 -7.04
N ASN A 134 -0.09 12.25 -6.01
CA ASN A 134 0.84 13.30 -5.60
C ASN A 134 1.16 13.26 -4.11
N ASP A 135 2.34 13.77 -3.77
CA ASP A 135 2.77 14.10 -2.42
C ASP A 135 2.77 12.92 -1.43
N GLY A 136 2.85 11.69 -1.92
CA GLY A 136 2.83 10.55 -1.01
C GLY A 136 3.42 9.28 -1.57
N ASN A 137 3.72 8.36 -0.68
CA ASN A 137 4.24 7.04 -0.97
C ASN A 137 3.22 5.98 -0.57
N ILE A 138 3.36 4.79 -1.12
CA ILE A 138 2.58 3.62 -0.71
C ILE A 138 3.47 2.65 0.06
N PHE A 139 3.13 2.41 1.33
CA PHE A 139 3.79 1.45 2.20
C PHE A 139 2.82 0.34 2.58
N VAL A 140 3.19 -0.91 2.34
CA VAL A 140 2.40 -2.07 2.78
C VAL A 140 3.29 -3.02 3.55
N SER A 141 2.81 -3.55 4.66
CA SER A 141 3.57 -4.53 5.44
C SER A 141 2.71 -5.64 6.03
N GLY A 142 3.23 -6.88 5.98
CA GLY A 142 2.64 -8.03 6.67
C GLY A 142 1.28 -8.48 6.12
N VAL A 143 1.00 -8.25 4.85
CA VAL A 143 -0.25 -8.63 4.18
C VAL A 143 -0.03 -9.88 3.33
N ASP A 144 -0.99 -10.78 3.33
CA ASP A 144 -1.04 -12.00 2.53
C ASP A 144 -2.28 -12.00 1.63
N GLY A 145 -2.10 -11.67 0.35
CA GLY A 145 -3.17 -11.53 -0.63
C GLY A 145 -2.68 -11.07 -1.99
N GLU A 146 -3.59 -10.61 -2.82
CA GLU A 146 -3.28 -10.01 -4.12
C GLU A 146 -3.13 -8.49 -3.94
N LEU A 147 -1.96 -7.94 -4.29
CA LEU A 147 -1.69 -6.52 -4.21
C LEU A 147 -1.62 -5.92 -5.61
N ASP A 148 -2.44 -4.90 -5.88
CA ASP A 148 -2.39 -4.03 -7.06
C ASP A 148 -2.08 -2.62 -6.59
N VAL A 149 -0.85 -2.15 -6.85
CA VAL A 149 -0.33 -0.91 -6.27
C VAL A 149 0.17 0.01 -7.39
N ASN A 150 -0.35 1.23 -7.41
CA ASN A 150 0.00 2.23 -8.41
C ASN A 150 0.30 3.58 -7.76
N ASP A 151 1.51 4.07 -7.95
CA ASP A 151 1.95 5.38 -7.49
C ASP A 151 2.46 6.22 -8.67
N VAL A 152 2.03 7.47 -8.77
CA VAL A 152 2.49 8.36 -9.85
C VAL A 152 3.75 9.13 -9.44
N ASN A 153 3.73 9.78 -8.28
CA ASN A 153 4.85 10.62 -7.82
C ASN A 153 5.28 10.25 -6.40
N GLY A 154 5.70 9.00 -6.20
CA GLY A 154 6.14 8.50 -4.92
C GLY A 154 6.76 7.11 -5.03
N GLU A 155 7.19 6.59 -3.92
CA GLU A 155 7.82 5.29 -3.79
C GLU A 155 6.79 4.22 -3.38
N VAL A 156 6.91 3.03 -3.96
CA VAL A 156 6.16 1.83 -3.57
C VAL A 156 7.10 0.93 -2.75
N ASP A 157 6.83 0.79 -1.45
CA ASP A 157 7.62 -0.05 -0.53
C ASP A 157 6.71 -1.10 0.14
N LEU A 158 6.87 -2.36 -0.28
CA LEU A 158 6.06 -3.50 0.15
C LEU A 158 6.93 -4.49 0.92
N LYS A 159 6.68 -4.68 2.22
CA LYS A 159 7.49 -5.49 3.12
C LYS A 159 6.75 -6.70 3.67
N ASN A 160 7.43 -7.85 3.68
CA ASN A 160 6.89 -9.10 4.24
C ASN A 160 5.55 -9.49 3.62
N ILE A 161 5.52 -9.50 2.28
CA ILE A 161 4.30 -9.77 1.50
C ILE A 161 4.16 -11.26 1.25
N GLY A 162 2.95 -11.80 1.48
CA GLY A 162 2.52 -13.10 1.01
C GLY A 162 1.60 -12.95 -0.20
N GLY A 163 1.68 -13.88 -1.17
CA GLY A 163 0.78 -13.90 -2.32
C GLY A 163 1.37 -13.37 -3.61
N SER A 164 0.68 -12.45 -4.28
CA SER A 164 1.09 -11.90 -5.58
C SER A 164 1.04 -10.38 -5.61
N VAL A 165 1.88 -9.77 -6.45
CA VAL A 165 2.00 -8.31 -6.55
C VAL A 165 2.03 -7.86 -8.02
N VAL A 166 1.22 -6.86 -8.32
CA VAL A 166 1.36 -5.97 -9.47
C VAL A 166 1.69 -4.58 -8.91
N ALA A 167 2.89 -4.08 -9.16
CA ALA A 167 3.34 -2.79 -8.65
C ALA A 167 3.83 -1.89 -9.77
N HIS A 168 3.33 -0.67 -9.79
CA HIS A 168 3.69 0.34 -10.76
C HIS A 168 4.03 1.65 -10.06
N ALA A 169 5.21 2.22 -10.37
CA ALA A 169 5.58 3.57 -10.01
C ALA A 169 5.91 4.35 -11.30
N LEU A 170 5.44 5.60 -11.42
CA LEU A 170 5.86 6.44 -12.54
C LEU A 170 7.18 7.15 -12.20
N ASN A 171 7.20 7.91 -11.11
CA ASN A 171 8.38 8.65 -10.66
C ASN A 171 8.76 8.23 -9.24
N GLY A 172 9.32 7.02 -9.11
CA GLY A 172 9.74 6.48 -7.82
C GLY A 172 10.25 5.05 -7.92
N HIS A 173 10.83 4.58 -6.85
CA HIS A 173 11.32 3.21 -6.75
C HIS A 173 10.17 2.24 -6.44
N VAL A 174 10.32 1.01 -6.91
CA VAL A 174 9.47 -0.12 -6.52
C VAL A 174 10.33 -1.08 -5.71
N VAL A 175 10.11 -1.13 -4.39
CA VAL A 175 10.84 -2.01 -3.48
C VAL A 175 9.88 -3.03 -2.89
N VAL A 176 10.14 -4.32 -3.10
CA VAL A 176 9.25 -5.38 -2.62
C VAL A 176 10.05 -6.49 -1.95
N THR A 177 9.60 -6.92 -0.77
CA THR A 177 10.16 -8.09 -0.07
C THR A 177 9.06 -9.11 0.20
N PHE A 178 9.21 -10.28 -0.39
CA PHE A 178 8.30 -11.41 -0.19
C PHE A 178 8.76 -12.31 0.94
N ASN A 179 7.83 -12.75 1.78
CA ASN A 179 8.01 -13.88 2.67
C ASN A 179 7.47 -15.19 2.06
N ARG A 180 6.47 -15.08 1.18
CA ARG A 180 5.85 -16.19 0.45
C ARG A 180 5.30 -15.68 -0.89
N VAL A 181 5.39 -16.49 -1.92
CA VAL A 181 4.85 -16.19 -3.26
C VAL A 181 3.75 -17.19 -3.60
N ASP A 182 2.67 -16.73 -4.21
CA ASP A 182 1.65 -17.61 -4.79
C ASP A 182 2.14 -18.14 -6.15
N PRO A 183 2.42 -19.43 -6.30
CA PRO A 183 3.00 -19.97 -7.53
C PRO A 183 2.01 -20.03 -8.71
N THR A 184 0.74 -19.73 -8.48
CA THR A 184 -0.33 -19.80 -9.50
C THR A 184 -0.63 -18.44 -10.14
N LYS A 185 -0.08 -17.37 -9.57
CA LYS A 185 -0.38 -16.00 -9.98
C LYS A 185 0.83 -15.36 -10.67
N SER A 186 0.60 -14.73 -11.80
CA SER A 186 1.62 -13.89 -12.46
C SER A 186 1.82 -12.58 -11.72
N MET A 187 3.03 -12.03 -11.81
CA MET A 187 3.39 -10.76 -11.17
C MET A 187 3.99 -9.78 -12.17
N ALA A 188 3.85 -8.49 -11.91
CA ALA A 188 4.44 -7.45 -12.74
C ALA A 188 4.96 -6.29 -11.87
N PHE A 189 6.17 -5.85 -12.18
CA PHE A 189 6.82 -4.72 -11.54
C PHE A 189 7.26 -3.74 -12.60
N SER A 190 6.88 -2.48 -12.46
CA SER A 190 7.27 -1.47 -13.44
C SER A 190 7.57 -0.12 -12.81
N SER A 191 8.59 0.58 -13.37
CA SER A 191 8.88 1.97 -13.07
C SER A 191 9.25 2.70 -14.35
N LEU A 192 8.94 4.01 -14.42
CA LEU A 192 9.46 4.86 -15.48
C LEU A 192 10.77 5.51 -15.04
N ASN A 193 10.80 6.10 -13.84
CA ASN A 193 11.98 6.79 -13.30
C ASN A 193 12.23 6.32 -11.86
N GLY A 194 13.05 5.29 -11.69
CA GLY A 194 13.43 4.71 -10.42
C GLY A 194 13.86 3.27 -10.57
N ASP A 195 14.48 2.71 -9.57
CA ASP A 195 14.89 1.32 -9.59
C ASP A 195 13.74 0.39 -9.19
N ILE A 196 13.80 -0.85 -9.67
CA ILE A 196 12.92 -1.95 -9.24
C ILE A 196 13.79 -2.91 -8.44
N ASP A 197 13.53 -3.07 -7.14
CA ASP A 197 14.28 -3.94 -6.23
C ASP A 197 13.33 -4.94 -5.57
N VAL A 198 13.38 -6.20 -6.01
CA VAL A 198 12.45 -7.22 -5.52
C VAL A 198 13.21 -8.38 -4.91
N THR A 199 12.94 -8.65 -3.64
CA THR A 199 13.51 -9.76 -2.88
C THR A 199 12.51 -10.91 -2.77
N PHE A 200 12.90 -12.08 -3.25
CA PHE A 200 12.10 -13.30 -3.23
C PHE A 200 12.64 -14.37 -2.30
N PRO A 201 11.80 -15.31 -1.85
CA PRO A 201 12.23 -16.54 -1.19
C PRO A 201 13.20 -17.36 -2.08
N PRO A 202 14.14 -18.12 -1.49
CA PRO A 202 15.18 -18.85 -2.23
C PRO A 202 14.63 -19.99 -3.11
N ASP A 203 13.45 -20.49 -2.82
CA ASP A 203 12.76 -21.56 -3.53
C ASP A 203 11.87 -21.07 -4.68
N LEU A 204 11.93 -19.77 -5.03
CA LEU A 204 11.19 -19.20 -6.15
C LEU A 204 11.42 -20.00 -7.43
N LYS A 205 10.31 -20.39 -8.08
CA LYS A 205 10.31 -20.96 -9.44
C LYS A 205 9.56 -20.02 -10.36
N ALA A 206 10.26 -19.44 -11.33
CA ALA A 206 9.65 -18.42 -12.18
C ALA A 206 10.20 -18.42 -13.59
N THR A 207 9.37 -18.00 -14.53
CA THR A 207 9.76 -17.51 -15.84
C THR A 207 9.80 -16.01 -15.78
N VAL A 208 10.98 -15.41 -15.98
CA VAL A 208 11.18 -13.96 -15.84
C VAL A 208 11.33 -13.30 -17.21
N SER A 209 10.67 -12.16 -17.38
CA SER A 209 10.81 -11.27 -18.53
C SER A 209 11.28 -9.92 -18.02
N MET A 210 12.47 -9.48 -18.43
CA MET A 210 13.16 -8.32 -17.90
C MET A 210 13.48 -7.34 -19.03
N ARG A 211 13.12 -6.08 -18.84
CA ARG A 211 13.43 -4.99 -19.77
C ARG A 211 13.79 -3.74 -18.99
N THR A 212 14.92 -3.15 -19.32
CA THR A 212 15.23 -1.76 -18.98
C THR A 212 15.79 -1.06 -20.21
N ASP A 213 15.36 0.18 -20.45
CA ASP A 213 15.86 0.95 -21.61
C ASP A 213 17.17 1.68 -21.25
N ASN A 214 17.24 2.28 -20.05
CA ASN A 214 18.40 3.00 -19.52
C ASN A 214 18.74 2.48 -18.12
N GLY A 215 19.42 1.33 -18.03
CA GLY A 215 19.81 0.69 -16.79
C GLY A 215 20.30 -0.73 -17.01
N GLU A 216 20.57 -1.43 -15.95
CA GLU A 216 21.07 -2.80 -15.92
C GLU A 216 20.20 -3.73 -15.07
N VAL A 217 20.32 -5.04 -15.29
CA VAL A 217 19.61 -6.07 -14.54
C VAL A 217 20.59 -6.88 -13.73
N TYR A 218 20.36 -6.97 -12.43
CA TYR A 218 21.16 -7.74 -11.49
C TYR A 218 20.31 -8.82 -10.82
N SER A 219 20.87 -10.02 -10.62
CA SER A 219 20.14 -11.12 -9.97
C SER A 219 21.04 -11.92 -9.03
N ASP A 220 20.53 -12.24 -7.83
CA ASP A 220 21.14 -13.22 -6.91
C ASP A 220 20.77 -14.66 -7.27
N PHE A 221 19.81 -14.85 -8.18
CA PHE A 221 19.44 -16.16 -8.69
C PHE A 221 20.25 -16.51 -9.94
N ASP A 222 20.50 -17.80 -10.15
CA ASP A 222 20.99 -18.31 -11.43
C ASP A 222 19.85 -18.29 -12.45
N VAL A 223 19.84 -17.28 -13.32
CA VAL A 223 18.84 -17.09 -14.37
C VAL A 223 19.32 -17.76 -15.65
N LYS A 224 18.69 -18.87 -16.04
CA LYS A 224 18.96 -19.52 -17.32
C LYS A 224 18.28 -18.76 -18.45
N LEU A 225 19.07 -18.00 -19.21
CA LEU A 225 18.55 -17.20 -20.32
C LEU A 225 18.09 -18.10 -21.46
N GLN A 226 16.96 -17.74 -22.10
CA GLN A 226 16.48 -18.45 -23.30
C GLN A 226 17.33 -18.05 -24.51
N PRO A 227 17.74 -19.03 -25.40
CA PRO A 227 18.62 -18.80 -26.56
C PRO A 227 17.92 -17.86 -27.52
N ASN A 228 17.19 -17.14 -27.65
CA ASN A 228 16.58 -16.13 -28.55
C ASN A 228 15.91 -14.99 -27.79
N SER A 229 16.24 -14.80 -26.49
CA SER A 229 15.64 -13.76 -25.68
C SER A 229 16.10 -12.35 -26.05
N GLN A 230 17.10 -12.21 -26.88
CA GLN A 230 17.45 -10.95 -27.57
C GLN A 230 16.73 -10.90 -28.92
N THR A 231 15.43 -11.10 -28.93
CA THR A 231 14.64 -10.93 -30.14
C THR A 231 14.65 -9.46 -30.49
N GLN A 232 15.54 -9.11 -31.44
CA GLN A 232 15.40 -7.88 -32.18
C GLN A 232 14.11 -8.01 -32.99
N THR A 233 13.00 -7.56 -32.44
CA THR A 233 11.78 -7.42 -33.23
C THR A 233 12.04 -6.23 -34.17
N VAL A 234 12.49 -6.56 -35.36
CA VAL A 234 12.64 -5.59 -36.45
C VAL A 234 11.26 -5.29 -36.99
N GLU A 235 10.56 -4.32 -36.43
CA GLU A 235 9.38 -3.76 -37.08
C GLU A 235 9.84 -2.85 -38.24
N GLU A 236 9.92 -3.44 -39.45
CA GLU A 236 10.10 -2.67 -40.69
C GLU A 236 8.80 -1.88 -40.97
N SER A 237 8.76 -0.66 -40.56
CA SER A 237 7.70 0.27 -40.96
C SER A 237 8.24 1.23 -42.02
N ARG A 238 7.90 0.99 -43.26
CA ARG A 238 8.10 1.97 -44.34
C ARG A 238 6.96 2.97 -44.34
N GLY A 239 7.16 4.09 -43.65
CA GLY A 239 6.23 5.22 -43.73
C GLY A 239 6.18 5.79 -45.17
N LYS A 240 5.10 6.46 -45.57
CA LYS A 240 4.86 7.09 -46.86
C LYS A 240 5.98 8.05 -47.35
N ASN A 241 6.94 8.40 -46.49
CA ASN A 241 8.05 9.31 -46.79
C ASN A 241 9.44 8.62 -46.74
N GLY A 242 9.52 7.30 -46.93
CA GLY A 242 10.79 6.60 -46.94
C GLY A 242 11.55 6.54 -45.60
N LYS A 243 10.93 6.90 -44.50
CA LYS A 243 11.51 6.84 -43.17
C LYS A 243 11.62 5.38 -42.72
N TYR A 244 12.82 4.87 -42.57
CA TYR A 244 13.09 3.58 -41.98
C TYR A 244 13.11 3.70 -40.44
N VAL A 245 12.26 2.95 -39.72
CA VAL A 245 12.25 2.90 -38.27
C VAL A 245 12.55 1.47 -37.86
N LEU A 246 13.72 1.25 -37.28
CA LEU A 246 14.10 0.00 -36.63
C LEU A 246 13.86 0.11 -35.14
N LYS A 247 12.95 -0.68 -34.60
CA LYS A 247 12.76 -0.83 -33.12
C LYS A 247 13.46 -2.13 -32.71
N VAL A 248 14.46 -1.99 -31.84
CA VAL A 248 15.15 -3.11 -31.21
C VAL A 248 14.56 -3.28 -29.82
N ASP A 249 13.88 -4.37 -29.57
CA ASP A 249 13.35 -4.65 -28.24
C ASP A 249 14.40 -5.35 -27.37
N LYS A 250 14.78 -4.75 -26.25
CA LYS A 250 15.78 -5.27 -25.31
C LYS A 250 15.15 -6.18 -24.24
N ASN A 251 14.16 -6.97 -24.60
CA ASN A 251 13.48 -7.85 -23.64
C ASN A 251 14.29 -9.15 -23.46
N VAL A 252 14.77 -9.38 -22.24
CA VAL A 252 15.52 -10.59 -21.89
C VAL A 252 14.58 -11.56 -21.14
N LYS A 253 14.46 -12.80 -21.61
CA LYS A 253 13.69 -13.85 -20.96
C LYS A 253 14.59 -14.91 -20.38
N GLY A 254 14.21 -15.45 -19.21
CA GLY A 254 14.95 -16.51 -18.56
C GLY A 254 14.08 -17.29 -17.57
N THR A 255 14.65 -18.34 -16.99
CA THR A 255 13.99 -19.15 -15.97
C THR A 255 14.84 -19.23 -14.71
N ILE A 256 14.17 -19.16 -13.56
CA ILE A 256 14.73 -19.35 -12.21
C ILE A 256 14.25 -20.70 -11.70
N ASN A 257 15.16 -21.55 -11.20
CA ASN A 257 14.87 -22.86 -10.61
C ASN A 257 13.96 -23.76 -11.50
N GLY A 258 14.21 -23.74 -12.82
CA GLY A 258 13.47 -24.57 -13.77
C GLY A 258 12.20 -23.97 -14.33
N GLY A 259 11.87 -22.73 -13.98
CA GLY A 259 10.69 -22.03 -14.46
C GLY A 259 9.44 -22.29 -13.60
N GLY A 260 8.41 -21.50 -13.81
CA GLY A 260 7.16 -21.49 -13.06
C GLY A 260 6.28 -20.34 -13.49
N GLN A 261 5.67 -19.65 -12.53
CA GLN A 261 4.84 -18.47 -12.78
C GLN A 261 5.57 -17.39 -13.58
N ASP A 262 4.82 -16.60 -14.31
CA ASP A 262 5.37 -15.50 -15.09
C ASP A 262 5.59 -14.27 -14.21
N ILE A 263 6.81 -13.71 -14.25
CA ILE A 263 7.16 -12.46 -13.57
C ILE A 263 7.73 -11.49 -14.58
N GLN A 264 7.11 -10.33 -14.70
CA GLN A 264 7.55 -9.27 -15.62
C GLN A 264 8.19 -8.12 -14.85
N PHE A 265 9.36 -7.71 -15.30
CA PHE A 265 10.05 -6.49 -14.87
C PHE A 265 10.20 -5.55 -16.06
N LYS A 266 9.70 -4.32 -15.93
CA LYS A 266 9.78 -3.31 -16.97
C LYS A 266 10.21 -1.97 -16.38
N ASN A 267 11.39 -1.51 -16.77
CA ASN A 267 11.90 -0.22 -16.38
C ASN A 267 12.23 0.64 -17.60
N PHE A 268 12.22 1.95 -17.45
CA PHE A 268 12.70 2.87 -18.48
C PHE A 268 14.03 3.52 -18.07
N ASN A 269 14.06 4.20 -16.91
CA ASN A 269 15.26 4.82 -16.34
C ASN A 269 15.52 4.25 -14.94
N GLY A 270 16.47 3.33 -14.82
CA GLY A 270 16.89 2.73 -13.58
C GLY A 270 17.19 1.24 -13.71
N ASN A 271 17.72 0.66 -12.67
CA ASN A 271 18.13 -0.72 -12.62
C ASN A 271 17.02 -1.65 -12.13
N ILE A 272 17.19 -2.94 -12.43
CA ILE A 272 16.31 -4.01 -11.93
C ILE A 272 17.19 -4.92 -11.08
N TYR A 273 16.81 -5.09 -9.81
CA TYR A 273 17.46 -6.00 -8.85
C TYR A 273 16.49 -7.12 -8.48
N ILE A 274 16.91 -8.36 -8.73
CA ILE A 274 16.15 -9.57 -8.37
C ILE A 274 16.93 -10.28 -7.27
N ARG A 275 16.56 -10.01 -6.01
CA ARG A 275 17.30 -10.49 -4.84
C ARG A 275 16.72 -11.77 -4.28
N ARG A 276 17.59 -12.51 -3.59
CA ARG A 276 17.23 -13.72 -2.86
C ARG A 276 17.35 -13.46 -1.36
N THR A 277 16.31 -13.80 -0.60
CA THR A 277 16.36 -13.72 0.88
C THR A 277 17.54 -14.54 1.42
N GLY A 278 18.34 -13.91 2.31
CA GLY A 278 19.51 -14.54 2.91
C GLY A 278 20.77 -14.56 2.03
N ALA A 279 20.77 -13.94 0.85
CA ALA A 279 22.01 -13.66 0.12
C ALA A 279 22.87 -12.68 0.95
N ARG A 280 24.15 -12.96 1.09
CA ARG A 280 25.09 -12.06 1.79
C ARG A 280 25.23 -10.78 0.95
N GLN A 281 24.98 -9.65 1.58
CA GLN A 281 25.34 -8.34 1.04
C GLN A 281 26.86 -8.18 0.98
#